data_bb01a3f487bc64409dc450655af0dbad
#
_entry.id   bb01a3f487bc64409dc450655af0dbad
#
_cell.length_a   1.000
_cell.length_b   1.000
_cell.length_c   1.000
_cell.angle_alpha   90.00
_cell.angle_beta   90.00
_cell.angle_gamma   90.00
#
_symmetry.space_group_name_H-M   'P 1'
#
loop_
_entity.id
_entity.type
_entity.pdbx_description
1 polymer ?
#
loop_
_entity_poly.entity_id
_entity_poly.type
_entity_poly.pdbx_seq_one_letter_code
_entity_poly.pdbx_strand_id
1 'polypeptide(L)'
;MSLYSTTEWLRIATAGIVSPKERAVAKQELEDHIVDHMDALLAAGLSPEDAKKQAISAMGDPEITAKLLRKVHQPVLTKLLRVTK
;
A
#
# COMPACT_ATOMS: atom_id res chain seq x y z
N MET A 1 10.80 -4.26 12.33
CA MET A 1 9.48 -3.93 12.90
C MET A 1 8.88 -2.73 12.20
N SER A 2 7.63 -2.84 11.80
CA SER A 2 6.98 -1.72 11.14
C SER A 2 6.58 -0.67 12.17
N LEU A 3 6.91 0.59 11.89
CA LEU A 3 6.55 1.72 12.75
C LEU A 3 5.30 2.44 12.26
N TYR A 4 4.73 1.97 11.15
CA TYR A 4 3.62 2.66 10.52
C TYR A 4 2.32 1.91 10.75
N SER A 5 1.24 2.67 11.00
CA SER A 5 -0.10 2.13 10.90
C SER A 5 -0.48 2.08 9.41
N THR A 6 -1.54 1.34 9.08
CA THR A 6 -2.02 1.29 7.70
C THR A 6 -2.33 2.69 7.19
N THR A 7 -3.05 3.48 7.98
CA THR A 7 -3.42 4.84 7.60
C THR A 7 -2.19 5.70 7.37
N GLU A 8 -1.21 5.61 8.25
CA GLU A 8 -0.01 6.43 8.14
C GLU A 8 0.83 6.01 6.93
N TRP A 9 0.97 4.72 6.71
CA TRP A 9 1.70 4.21 5.55
C TRP A 9 1.08 4.74 4.25
N LEU A 10 -0.26 4.65 4.16
CA LEU A 10 -0.98 5.12 2.98
C LEU A 10 -0.83 6.63 2.79
N ARG A 11 -0.89 7.37 3.89
CA ARG A 11 -0.75 8.83 3.85
C ARG A 11 0.61 9.23 3.28
N ILE A 12 1.66 8.59 3.78
CA ILE A 12 3.02 8.91 3.34
C ILE A 12 3.22 8.50 1.88
N ALA A 13 2.76 7.31 1.52
CA ALA A 13 2.96 6.79 0.17
C ALA A 13 2.26 7.63 -0.89
N THR A 14 1.13 8.25 -0.54
CA THR A 14 0.35 9.03 -1.50
C THR A 14 0.56 10.54 -1.36
N ALA A 15 1.42 10.97 -0.46
CA ALA A 15 1.59 12.40 -0.16
C ALA A 15 2.09 13.21 -1.35
N GLY A 16 2.80 12.57 -2.29
CA GLY A 16 3.33 13.27 -3.46
C GLY A 16 2.35 13.42 -4.61
N ILE A 17 1.16 12.85 -4.48
CA ILE A 17 0.15 12.93 -5.52
C ILE A 17 -0.64 14.22 -5.32
N VAL A 18 -0.56 15.13 -6.28
CA VAL A 18 -1.15 16.46 -6.15
C VAL A 18 -2.67 16.44 -6.23
N SER A 19 -3.23 15.68 -7.17
CA SER A 19 -4.67 15.63 -7.36
C SER A 19 -5.34 14.85 -6.24
N PRO A 20 -6.31 15.45 -5.51
CA PRO A 20 -7.02 14.72 -4.46
C PRO A 20 -7.75 13.49 -4.99
N LYS A 21 -8.29 13.58 -6.19
CA LYS A 21 -9.00 12.47 -6.82
C LYS A 21 -8.06 11.31 -7.11
N GLU A 22 -6.90 11.60 -7.70
CA GLU A 22 -5.92 10.56 -8.01
C GLU A 22 -5.32 9.99 -6.73
N ARG A 23 -5.14 10.84 -5.72
CA ARG A 23 -4.63 10.38 -4.42
C ARG A 23 -5.59 9.39 -3.79
N ALA A 24 -6.90 9.66 -3.88
CA ALA A 24 -7.90 8.76 -3.32
C ALA A 24 -7.90 7.41 -4.03
N VAL A 25 -7.75 7.43 -5.36
CA VAL A 25 -7.69 6.19 -6.14
C VAL A 25 -6.45 5.38 -5.79
N ALA A 26 -5.30 6.04 -5.71
CA ALA A 26 -4.05 5.37 -5.37
C ALA A 26 -4.11 4.78 -3.96
N LYS A 27 -4.68 5.55 -3.02
CA LYS A 27 -4.82 5.09 -1.64
C LYS A 27 -5.69 3.83 -1.58
N GLN A 28 -6.79 3.81 -2.32
CA GLN A 28 -7.68 2.65 -2.35
C GLN A 28 -6.99 1.42 -2.94
N GLU A 29 -6.26 1.59 -4.03
CA GLU A 29 -5.54 0.49 -4.64
C GLU A 29 -4.49 -0.10 -3.70
N LEU A 30 -3.73 0.76 -3.03
CA LEU A 30 -2.72 0.31 -2.08
C LEU A 30 -3.36 -0.37 -0.87
N GLU A 31 -4.46 0.18 -0.40
CA GLU A 31 -5.17 -0.41 0.74
C GLU A 31 -5.69 -1.80 0.40
N ASP A 32 -6.26 -1.96 -0.79
CA ASP A 32 -6.74 -3.26 -1.24
C ASP A 32 -5.60 -4.28 -1.28
N HIS A 33 -4.43 -3.84 -1.70
CA HIS A 33 -3.26 -4.71 -1.75
C HIS A 33 -2.83 -5.15 -0.34
N ILE A 34 -2.86 -4.22 0.61
CA ILE A 34 -2.53 -4.53 2.00
C ILE A 34 -3.55 -5.51 2.58
N VAL A 35 -4.83 -5.27 2.33
CA VAL A 35 -5.90 -6.14 2.85
C VAL A 35 -5.77 -7.56 2.28
N ASP A 36 -5.50 -7.67 0.99
CA ASP A 36 -5.30 -8.99 0.37
C ASP A 36 -4.15 -9.73 1.03
N HIS A 37 -3.08 -9.02 1.31
CA HIS A 37 -1.92 -9.63 1.95
C HIS A 37 -2.25 -10.06 3.38
N MET A 38 -2.99 -9.22 4.10
CA MET A 38 -3.43 -9.55 5.45
C MET A 38 -4.32 -10.80 5.46
N ASP A 39 -5.24 -10.88 4.51
CA ASP A 39 -6.14 -12.04 4.44
C ASP A 39 -5.36 -13.33 4.24
N ALA A 40 -4.34 -13.31 3.39
CA ALA A 40 -3.50 -14.47 3.18
C ALA A 40 -2.76 -14.87 4.46
N LEU A 41 -2.27 -13.89 5.20
CA LEU A 41 -1.56 -14.15 6.45
C LEU A 41 -2.49 -14.67 7.54
N LEU A 42 -3.71 -14.14 7.60
CA LEU A 42 -4.70 -14.65 8.54
C LEU A 42 -5.05 -16.10 8.23
N ALA A 43 -5.19 -16.43 6.95
CA ALA A 43 -5.44 -17.80 6.53
C ALA A 43 -4.28 -18.73 6.90
N ALA A 44 -3.08 -18.18 6.96
CA ALA A 44 -1.90 -18.95 7.35
C ALA A 44 -1.78 -19.14 8.87
N GLY A 45 -2.66 -18.53 9.65
CA GLY A 45 -2.71 -18.74 11.09
C GLY A 45 -2.18 -17.60 11.94
N LEU A 46 -1.78 -16.49 11.32
CA LEU A 46 -1.29 -15.36 12.09
C LEU A 46 -2.45 -14.63 12.80
N SER A 47 -2.12 -14.00 13.94
CA SER A 47 -3.10 -13.14 14.59
C SER A 47 -3.36 -11.90 13.75
N PRO A 48 -4.52 -11.22 13.94
CA PRO A 48 -4.79 -10.00 13.17
C PRO A 48 -3.70 -8.94 13.33
N GLU A 49 -3.13 -8.79 14.52
CA GLU A 49 -2.06 -7.83 14.73
C GLU A 49 -0.79 -8.19 13.96
N ASP A 50 -0.40 -9.45 14.02
CA ASP A 50 0.79 -9.90 13.30
C ASP A 50 0.58 -9.85 11.80
N ALA A 51 -0.61 -10.22 11.33
CA ALA A 51 -0.93 -10.14 9.91
C ALA A 51 -0.82 -8.71 9.40
N LYS A 52 -1.31 -7.76 10.19
CA LYS A 52 -1.24 -6.35 9.82
C LYS A 52 0.20 -5.86 9.77
N LYS A 53 0.99 -6.19 10.78
CA LYS A 53 2.39 -5.78 10.84
C LYS A 53 3.18 -6.33 9.66
N GLN A 54 2.97 -7.61 9.36
CA GLN A 54 3.69 -8.24 8.26
C GLN A 54 3.24 -7.71 6.91
N ALA A 55 1.95 -7.43 6.75
CA ALA A 55 1.43 -6.87 5.51
C ALA A 55 2.04 -5.50 5.23
N ILE A 56 2.09 -4.64 6.25
CA ILE A 56 2.70 -3.31 6.12
C ILE A 56 4.20 -3.45 5.83
N SER A 57 4.86 -4.33 6.53
CA SER A 57 6.28 -4.56 6.33
C SER A 57 6.58 -5.04 4.91
N ALA A 58 5.72 -5.90 4.37
CA ALA A 58 5.89 -6.42 3.02
C ALA A 58 5.70 -5.34 1.96
N MET A 59 4.95 -4.28 2.27
CA MET A 59 4.80 -3.16 1.35
C MET A 59 6.07 -2.33 1.21
N GLY A 60 6.97 -2.44 2.18
CA GLY A 60 8.24 -1.73 2.17
C GLY A 60 8.12 -0.30 2.69
N ASP A 61 9.11 0.51 2.34
CA ASP A 61 9.18 1.89 2.79
C ASP A 61 8.18 2.75 2.03
N PRO A 62 7.24 3.42 2.74
CA PRO A 62 6.24 4.24 2.04
C PRO A 62 6.85 5.42 1.29
N GLU A 63 8.01 5.90 1.70
CA GLU A 63 8.66 7.00 1.00
C GLU A 63 9.21 6.56 -0.34
N ILE A 64 9.66 5.33 -0.45
CA ILE A 64 10.09 4.78 -1.73
C ILE A 64 8.90 4.66 -2.66
N THR A 65 7.78 4.16 -2.14
CA THR A 65 6.54 4.09 -2.91
C THR A 65 6.11 5.47 -3.37
N ALA A 66 6.21 6.47 -2.48
CA ALA A 66 5.85 7.84 -2.82
C ALA A 66 6.68 8.36 -3.99
N LYS A 67 7.97 8.06 -4.01
CA LYS A 67 8.85 8.47 -5.11
C LYS A 67 8.43 7.82 -6.41
N LEU A 68 8.08 6.54 -6.36
CA LEU A 68 7.63 5.84 -7.57
C LEU A 68 6.32 6.42 -8.08
N LEU A 69 5.38 6.73 -7.19
CA LEU A 69 4.09 7.28 -7.58
C LEU A 69 4.21 8.66 -8.19
N ARG A 70 5.20 9.43 -7.79
CA ARG A 70 5.42 10.75 -8.41
C ARG A 70 5.90 10.66 -9.85
N LYS A 71 6.53 9.54 -10.21
CA LYS A 71 7.13 9.37 -11.54
C LYS A 71 6.18 8.74 -12.54
N VAL A 72 5.09 8.12 -12.09
CA VAL A 72 4.18 7.43 -12.99
C VAL A 72 2.80 8.04 -12.91
N HIS A 73 2.07 7.99 -14.05
CA HIS A 73 0.69 8.42 -14.09
C HIS A 73 -0.21 7.35 -13.50
N GLN A 74 -1.37 7.77 -13.05
CA GLN A 74 -2.33 6.91 -12.37
C GLN A 74 -2.65 5.62 -13.15
N PRO A 75 -2.92 5.69 -14.46
CA PRO A 75 -3.20 4.45 -15.21
C PRO A 75 -2.03 3.48 -15.20
N VAL A 76 -0.80 4.00 -15.24
CA VAL A 76 0.39 3.15 -15.20
C VAL A 76 0.52 2.49 -13.83
N LEU A 77 0.23 3.22 -12.77
CA LEU A 77 0.27 2.68 -11.42
C LEU A 77 -0.70 1.52 -11.28
N THR A 78 -1.93 1.67 -11.72
CA THR A 78 -2.94 0.61 -11.65
C THR A 78 -2.45 -0.64 -12.39
N LYS A 79 -1.84 -0.43 -13.55
CA LYS A 79 -1.31 -1.52 -14.34
C LYS A 79 -0.20 -2.26 -13.60
N LEU A 80 0.70 -1.52 -12.96
CA LEU A 80 1.79 -2.12 -12.21
C LEU A 80 1.29 -2.97 -11.05
N LEU A 81 0.30 -2.47 -10.34
CA LEU A 81 -0.27 -3.20 -9.21
C LEU A 81 -0.92 -4.50 -9.66
N ARG A 82 -1.53 -4.51 -10.83
CA ARG A 82 -2.15 -5.70 -11.37
C ARG A 82 -1.13 -6.71 -11.86
N VAL A 83 -0.03 -6.23 -12.40
CA VAL A 83 1.01 -7.10 -12.92
C VAL A 83 1.68 -7.90 -11.81
N THR A 84 1.68 -7.38 -10.58
CA THR A 84 2.32 -8.07 -9.46
C THR A 84 1.53 -9.27 -8.95
N LYS A 85 0.37 -9.52 -9.45
CA LYS A 85 -0.41 -10.67 -9.03
C LYS A 85 0.12 -11.97 -9.57
#